data_20e8968b82e68659ffcf39cfbaaea554
#
_entry.id   20e8968b82e68659ffcf39cfbaaea554
#
_cell.length_a   1.000
_cell.length_b   1.000
_cell.length_c   1.000
_cell.angle_alpha   90.00
_cell.angle_beta   90.00
_cell.angle_gamma   90.00
#
_symmetry.space_group_name_H-M   'P 1'
#
loop_
_entity.id
_entity.type
_entity.pdbx_description
1 polymer ?
#
loop_
_entity_poly.entity_id
_entity_poly.type
_entity_poly.pdbx_seq_one_letter_code
_entity_poly.pdbx_strand_id
1 'polypeptide(L)'
;MNSRAIRICLPLVGALLATAPALADANSQVTIKNFMFSPMNLTVSAGTTVTWKNLDGEPHLVVSLDGTFRSQALDQNDTFSFKFDKPGTYKYLCTIHPVMKATITVK
;
A
#
# COMPACT_ATOMS: atom_id res chain seq x y z
N MET A 1 -24.18 -40.80 -40.71
CA MET A 1 -23.99 -40.50 -40.42
C MET A 1 -23.51 -39.55 -39.98
N ASN A 2 -23.26 -39.28 -39.91
CA ASN A 2 -22.97 -38.68 -39.46
C ASN A 2 -22.54 -37.71 -38.79
N SER A 3 -22.22 -37.45 -38.48
CA SER A 3 -21.95 -36.82 -37.83
C SER A 3 -21.46 -35.80 -37.48
N ARG A 4 -21.44 -35.50 -37.37
CA ARG A 4 -21.08 -34.65 -37.06
C ARG A 4 -20.60 -33.82 -36.28
N ALA A 5 -20.14 -33.49 -35.92
CA ALA A 5 -19.71 -32.97 -35.28
C ALA A 5 -19.46 -31.80 -34.92
N ILE A 6 -19.34 -31.43 -34.54
CA ILE A 6 -19.19 -30.44 -34.22
C ILE A 6 -18.56 -29.61 -33.58
N ARG A 7 -18.25 -29.22 -33.51
CA ARG A 7 -17.61 -28.60 -32.98
C ARG A 7 -17.54 -27.51 -32.41
N ILE A 8 -17.29 -27.17 -31.90
CA ILE A 8 -17.31 -26.28 -31.35
C ILE A 8 -16.51 -25.42 -30.97
N CYS A 9 -16.25 -25.00 -30.93
CA CYS A 9 -15.52 -24.32 -30.69
C CYS A 9 -15.43 -23.32 -29.85
N LEU A 10 -15.29 -22.99 -29.46
CA LEU A 10 -15.22 -22.23 -28.77
C LEU A 10 -14.63 -21.22 -28.41
N PRO A 11 -14.48 -20.80 -28.17
CA PRO A 11 -14.12 -19.93 -27.94
C PRO A 11 -13.48 -19.19 -27.22
N LEU A 12 -13.28 -19.06 -27.06
CA LEU A 12 -12.75 -18.53 -26.40
C LEU A 12 -12.54 -17.49 -26.01
N VAL A 13 -12.55 -17.24 -25.89
CA VAL A 13 -12.49 -16.42 -25.59
C VAL A 13 -11.99 -15.65 -24.93
N GLY A 14 -11.74 -15.57 -24.67
CA GLY A 14 -11.42 -15.01 -24.04
C GLY A 14 -10.88 -14.17 -23.65
N ALA A 15 -10.61 -14.04 -23.51
CA ALA A 15 -10.23 -13.44 -23.03
C ALA A 15 -9.89 -12.41 -22.75
N LEU A 16 -9.88 -12.02 -22.70
CA LEU A 16 -9.59 -11.23 -22.42
C LEU A 16 -9.33 -10.49 -21.58
N LEU A 17 -9.10 -10.52 -21.21
CA LEU A 17 -8.94 -10.03 -20.46
C LEU A 17 -8.45 -9.09 -20.06
N ALA A 18 -8.47 -8.78 -19.73
CA ALA A 18 -8.41 -7.90 -19.39
C ALA A 18 -7.65 -7.56 -18.46
N THR A 19 -7.23 -7.22 -18.39
CA THR A 19 -6.42 -6.84 -17.67
C THR A 19 -6.67 -5.77 -16.94
N ALA A 20 -7.24 -5.94 -16.12
CA ALA A 20 -7.44 -4.98 -15.24
C ALA A 20 -6.17 -4.45 -14.87
N PRO A 21 -6.09 -3.27 -14.76
CA PRO A 21 -4.98 -2.70 -14.28
C PRO A 21 -4.84 -3.14 -12.94
N ALA A 22 -3.74 -3.28 -12.64
CA ALA A 22 -3.52 -3.58 -11.40
C ALA A 22 -3.98 -2.51 -10.62
N LEU A 23 -4.95 -2.73 -9.95
CA LEU A 23 -5.34 -1.87 -9.10
C LEU A 23 -4.42 -1.78 -8.07
N ALA A 24 -4.18 -0.73 -7.56
CA ALA A 24 -3.47 -0.62 -6.40
C ALA A 24 -4.03 -1.56 -5.46
N ASP A 25 -3.22 -2.23 -4.79
CA ASP A 25 -3.65 -3.17 -3.84
C ASP A 25 -4.48 -2.51 -2.80
N ALA A 26 -5.46 -3.15 -2.32
CA ALA A 26 -6.25 -2.69 -1.21
C ALA A 26 -5.38 -2.58 0.05
N ASN A 27 -4.22 -3.20 0.05
CA ASN A 27 -3.26 -3.14 1.14
C ASN A 27 -1.88 -2.84 0.58
N SER A 28 -1.17 -1.97 1.23
CA SER A 28 0.21 -1.66 0.88
C SER A 28 1.03 -1.58 2.15
N GLN A 29 2.32 -1.74 2.03
CA GLN A 29 3.17 -1.80 3.20
C GLN A 29 4.36 -0.88 3.10
N VAL A 30 4.71 -0.26 4.22
CA VAL A 30 5.92 0.51 4.38
C VAL A 30 6.74 -0.17 5.46
N THR A 31 8.00 -0.41 5.18
CA THR A 31 8.92 -0.99 6.15
C THR A 31 9.74 0.13 6.77
N ILE A 32 9.95 0.06 8.09
CA ILE A 32 10.82 0.98 8.78
C ILE A 32 12.06 0.20 9.12
N LYS A 33 13.18 0.58 8.52
CA LYS A 33 14.44 -0.10 8.76
C LYS A 33 15.59 0.85 8.52
N ASN A 34 16.63 0.73 9.32
CA ASN A 34 17.81 1.58 9.24
C ASN A 34 17.41 3.06 9.34
N PHE A 35 16.44 3.34 10.21
CA PHE A 35 15.96 4.71 10.43
C PHE A 35 15.44 5.35 9.14
N MET A 36 14.79 4.56 8.31
CA MET A 36 14.19 5.04 7.07
C MET A 36 12.84 4.38 6.84
N PHE A 37 11.93 5.12 6.21
CA PHE A 37 10.69 4.57 5.71
C PHE A 37 10.92 4.07 4.27
N SER A 38 10.55 2.85 3.99
CA SER A 38 10.76 2.25 2.66
C SER A 38 9.47 1.61 2.15
N PRO A 39 8.94 2.07 1.03
CA PRO A 39 9.46 3.15 0.18
C PRO A 39 9.21 4.52 0.84
N MET A 40 10.04 5.49 0.47
CA MET A 40 9.89 6.83 0.99
C MET A 40 8.72 7.56 0.35
N ASN A 41 8.42 7.24 -0.88
CA ASN A 41 7.29 7.83 -1.59
C ASN A 41 6.41 6.69 -2.08
N LEU A 42 5.22 6.58 -1.55
CA LEU A 42 4.29 5.53 -1.90
C LEU A 42 3.02 6.14 -2.47
N THR A 43 2.58 5.66 -3.62
CA THR A 43 1.34 6.10 -4.23
C THR A 43 0.33 4.97 -4.14
N VAL A 44 -0.85 5.27 -3.66
CA VAL A 44 -1.92 4.28 -3.51
C VAL A 44 -3.23 4.87 -4.02
N SER A 45 -4.21 4.00 -4.24
CA SER A 45 -5.56 4.46 -4.60
C SER A 45 -6.34 4.78 -3.33
N ALA A 46 -7.29 5.67 -3.44
CA ALA A 46 -8.22 5.94 -2.34
C ALA A 46 -8.87 4.64 -1.89
N GLY A 47 -8.99 4.44 -0.61
CA GLY A 47 -9.52 3.22 -0.02
C GLY A 47 -8.45 2.20 0.37
N THR A 48 -7.19 2.46 0.04
CA THR A 48 -6.11 1.54 0.40
C THR A 48 -5.74 1.68 1.87
N THR A 49 -5.50 0.56 2.51
CA THR A 49 -4.94 0.54 3.86
C THR A 49 -3.43 0.38 3.76
N VAL A 50 -2.70 1.28 4.35
CA VAL A 50 -1.24 1.21 4.40
C VAL A 50 -0.84 0.73 5.78
N THR A 51 0.05 -0.24 5.84
CA THR A 51 0.57 -0.77 7.10
C THR A 51 2.06 -0.50 7.19
N TRP A 52 2.46 0.11 8.27
CA TRP A 52 3.87 0.32 8.58
C TRP A 52 4.32 -0.76 9.54
N LYS A 53 5.50 -1.31 9.31
CA LYS A 53 6.08 -2.30 10.23
C LYS A 53 7.48 -1.85 10.60
N ASN A 54 7.76 -1.74 11.89
CA ASN A 54 9.07 -1.35 12.37
C ASN A 54 9.97 -2.60 12.50
N LEU A 55 11.03 -2.64 11.71
CA LEU A 55 12.00 -3.73 11.80
C LEU A 55 13.27 -3.32 12.55
N ASP A 56 13.36 -2.06 12.97
CA ASP A 56 14.51 -1.61 13.77
C ASP A 56 14.35 -2.01 15.22
N GLY A 57 15.47 -2.11 15.90
CA GLY A 57 15.44 -2.35 17.34
C GLY A 57 15.10 -1.11 18.15
N GLU A 58 14.98 0.05 17.51
CA GLU A 58 14.64 1.31 18.16
C GLU A 58 13.19 1.61 17.90
N PRO A 59 12.49 2.26 18.82
CA PRO A 59 11.11 2.63 18.59
C PRO A 59 11.01 3.77 17.60
N HIS A 60 9.96 3.76 16.80
CA HIS A 60 9.65 4.81 15.84
C HIS A 60 8.17 5.15 15.90
N LEU A 61 7.82 6.37 15.49
CA LEU A 61 6.44 6.77 15.34
C LEU A 61 6.17 7.16 13.90
N VAL A 62 4.92 7.06 13.50
CA VAL A 62 4.47 7.46 12.16
C VAL A 62 3.46 8.57 12.38
N VAL A 63 3.81 9.79 12.02
CA VAL A 63 2.97 10.94 12.32
C VAL A 63 2.86 11.86 11.12
N SER A 64 1.65 12.09 10.63
CA SER A 64 1.45 13.00 9.51
C SER A 64 1.57 14.45 9.98
N LEU A 65 2.09 15.29 9.09
CA LEU A 65 2.27 16.70 9.42
C LEU A 65 0.94 17.43 9.56
N ASP A 66 -0.09 16.94 8.88
CA ASP A 66 -1.39 17.59 8.90
C ASP A 66 -2.34 17.00 9.95
N GLY A 67 -1.86 16.06 10.75
CA GLY A 67 -2.69 15.48 11.80
C GLY A 67 -3.63 14.38 11.35
N THR A 68 -3.55 13.95 10.10
CA THR A 68 -4.47 12.93 9.58
C THR A 68 -4.27 11.59 10.28
N PHE A 69 -3.03 11.21 10.58
CA PHE A 69 -2.77 9.94 11.26
C PHE A 69 -1.59 10.07 12.21
N ARG A 70 -1.61 9.22 13.22
CA ARG A 70 -0.56 9.19 14.21
C ARG A 70 -0.51 7.81 14.85
N SER A 71 0.64 7.18 14.83
CA SER A 71 0.80 5.91 15.53
C SER A 71 1.21 6.14 16.98
N GLN A 72 1.10 5.12 17.77
CA GLN A 72 1.81 5.05 19.04
C GLN A 72 3.27 4.70 18.72
N ALA A 73 4.11 4.64 19.70
CA ALA A 73 5.48 4.23 19.51
C ALA A 73 5.49 2.76 19.07
N LEU A 74 6.14 2.49 17.98
CA LEU A 74 6.24 1.13 17.43
C LEU A 74 7.57 0.54 17.84
N ASP A 75 7.53 -0.51 18.65
CA ASP A 75 8.73 -1.26 18.99
C ASP A 75 9.05 -2.21 17.85
N GLN A 76 10.11 -2.97 17.97
CA GLN A 76 10.51 -3.88 16.92
C GLN A 76 9.38 -4.87 16.60
N ASN A 77 9.06 -4.98 15.33
CA ASN A 77 8.01 -5.83 14.77
C ASN A 77 6.57 -5.34 15.02
N ASP A 78 6.41 -4.21 15.68
CA ASP A 78 5.08 -3.64 15.81
C ASP A 78 4.62 -3.04 14.49
N THR A 79 3.32 -2.96 14.30
CA THR A 79 2.72 -2.41 13.10
C THR A 79 1.70 -1.34 13.43
N PHE A 80 1.47 -0.48 12.45
CA PHE A 80 0.42 0.54 12.50
C PHE A 80 -0.22 0.58 11.13
N SER A 81 -1.54 0.64 11.07
CA SER A 81 -2.27 0.69 9.80
C SER A 81 -3.19 1.88 9.75
N PHE A 82 -3.34 2.46 8.57
CA PHE A 82 -4.28 3.54 8.36
C PHE A 82 -4.90 3.41 6.97
N LYS A 83 -6.22 3.59 6.87
CA LYS A 83 -6.93 3.51 5.61
C LYS A 83 -7.06 4.92 5.02
N PHE A 84 -6.58 5.10 3.79
CA PHE A 84 -6.58 6.39 3.12
C PHE A 84 -7.79 6.50 2.19
N ASP A 85 -8.84 7.17 2.63
CA ASP A 85 -10.05 7.32 1.83
C ASP A 85 -10.04 8.58 0.96
N LYS A 86 -9.25 9.59 1.33
CA LYS A 86 -9.28 10.83 0.62
C LYS A 86 -8.05 11.04 -0.21
N PRO A 87 -8.19 11.34 -1.50
CA PRO A 87 -7.04 11.68 -2.33
C PRO A 87 -6.29 12.87 -1.75
N GLY A 88 -5.00 12.87 -1.91
CA GLY A 88 -4.15 13.95 -1.43
C GLY A 88 -2.73 13.51 -1.23
N THR A 89 -1.91 14.42 -0.76
CA THR A 89 -0.52 14.17 -0.46
C THR A 89 -0.33 14.29 1.04
N TYR A 90 0.16 13.23 1.65
CA TYR A 90 0.30 13.16 3.09
C TYR A 90 1.78 13.00 3.45
N LYS A 91 2.36 14.08 3.97
CA LYS A 91 3.75 14.03 4.40
C LYS A 91 3.78 13.61 5.86
N TYR A 92 4.73 12.76 6.20
CA TYR A 92 4.82 12.27 7.57
C TYR A 92 6.28 12.08 7.98
N LEU A 93 6.48 11.91 9.26
CA LEU A 93 7.82 11.73 9.81
C LEU A 93 7.74 10.93 11.10
N CYS A 94 8.91 10.58 11.62
CA CYS A 94 9.04 10.00 12.95
C CYS A 94 9.34 11.13 13.91
N THR A 95 8.50 11.35 14.92
CA THR A 95 8.67 12.49 15.82
C THR A 95 9.87 12.38 16.74
N ILE A 96 10.38 11.16 16.95
CA ILE A 96 11.58 11.01 17.77
C ILE A 96 12.85 11.01 16.91
N HIS A 97 12.71 10.88 15.61
CA HIS A 97 13.84 10.95 14.70
C HIS A 97 13.39 11.79 13.49
N PRO A 98 13.26 13.11 13.66
CA PRO A 98 12.58 13.95 12.65
C PRO A 98 13.21 13.99 11.27
N VAL A 99 14.42 13.49 11.10
CA VAL A 99 15.02 13.41 9.76
C VAL A 99 14.41 12.26 8.96
N MET A 100 13.71 11.34 9.63
CA MET A 100 13.00 10.26 8.95
C MET A 100 11.69 10.82 8.42
N LYS A 101 11.65 11.06 7.11
CA LYS A 101 10.49 11.68 6.45
C LYS A 101 10.07 10.88 5.24
N ALA A 102 8.80 10.92 4.92
CA ALA A 102 8.28 10.21 3.78
C ALA A 102 6.93 10.79 3.36
N THR A 103 6.37 10.25 2.28
CA THR A 103 5.13 10.78 1.71
C THR A 103 4.26 9.64 1.20
N ILE A 104 2.98 9.73 1.48
CA ILE A 104 1.97 8.89 0.86
C ILE A 104 1.17 9.78 -0.09
N THR A 105 1.04 9.38 -1.33
CA THR A 105 0.18 10.07 -2.29
C THR A 105 -1.02 9.18 -2.56
N VAL A 106 -2.21 9.72 -2.40
CA VAL A 106 -3.46 8.97 -2.58
C VAL A 106 -4.16 9.55 -3.80
N LYS A 107 -4.49 8.70 -4.74
CA LYS A 107 -5.15 9.12 -5.99
C LYS A 107 -6.59 8.65 -6.09
#